data_d89138b26e3d37b32de82ceabd66f3d7
#
_entry.id   d89138b26e3d37b32de82ceabd66f3d7
#
_cell.length_a   1.000
_cell.length_b   1.000
_cell.length_c   1.000
_cell.angle_alpha   90.00
_cell.angle_beta   90.00
_cell.angle_gamma   90.00
#
_symmetry.space_group_name_H-M   'P 1'
#
loop_
_entity.id
_entity.type
_entity.pdbx_description
1 polymer ?
#
loop_
_entity_poly.entity_id
_entity_poly.type
_entity_poly.pdbx_seq_one_letter_code
_entity_poly.pdbx_strand_id
1 'polypeptide(L)'
;RYEDAVMGSGDASSSVGSSTGNGWNYADEVVYPFGYGLSYTDFTQTLKGVTFNADTDNYEVEVEVTNTGDVAGKSVVEVYAQTPYGDYEKQNSIEKSAVQVVGFEKTDTLEPGQSQTVTVECERYMLASYDAKGAKGYILSAGDYYLSVGDDSHDALNNILAAKGYTTANGMTADGDAAKVYSWNQAEQDTTTYKMSRADDTVEVTNQFDNA
;
A
#
# COMPACT_ATOMS: atom_id res chain seq x y z
N ARG A 1 -4.41 4.26 13.51
CA ARG A 1 -3.96 4.18 12.10
C ARG A 1 -3.11 5.37 11.74
N TYR A 2 -2.17 5.22 10.83
CA TYR A 2 -1.38 6.34 10.31
C TYR A 2 -2.27 7.40 9.62
N GLU A 3 -3.21 6.95 8.78
CA GLU A 3 -4.18 7.82 8.11
C GLU A 3 -4.95 8.71 9.11
N ASP A 4 -5.41 8.14 10.23
CA ASP A 4 -6.11 8.88 11.28
C ASP A 4 -5.15 9.86 11.99
N ALA A 5 -3.91 9.47 12.23
CA ALA A 5 -2.90 10.33 12.85
C ALA A 5 -2.52 11.51 11.95
N VAL A 6 -2.30 11.27 10.65
CA VAL A 6 -1.97 12.30 9.66
C VAL A 6 -3.13 13.27 9.47
N MET A 7 -4.37 12.77 9.44
CA MET A 7 -5.57 13.60 9.27
C MET A 7 -6.00 14.33 10.53
N GLY A 8 -5.34 14.11 11.65
CA GLY A 8 -5.65 14.77 12.92
C GLY A 8 -7.04 14.44 13.49
N SER A 9 -7.70 13.40 12.93
CA SER A 9 -9.07 13.00 13.29
C SER A 9 -9.11 11.82 14.24
N GLY A 10 -7.97 11.19 14.50
CA GLY A 10 -7.86 10.00 15.33
C GLY A 10 -7.49 10.34 16.77
N ASP A 11 -8.12 9.67 17.72
CA ASP A 11 -7.57 9.54 19.05
C ASP A 11 -6.36 8.60 18.96
N ALA A 12 -5.16 9.15 18.90
CA ALA A 12 -3.90 8.40 18.83
C ALA A 12 -3.74 7.43 20.01
N SER A 13 -4.53 7.62 21.08
CA SER A 13 -4.54 6.73 22.24
C SER A 13 -5.15 5.35 21.94
N SER A 14 -5.91 5.22 20.86
CA SER A 14 -6.57 3.97 20.45
C SER A 14 -5.83 3.23 19.33
N SER A 15 -4.66 3.72 18.89
CA SER A 15 -3.89 3.05 17.85
C SER A 15 -3.41 1.68 18.32
N VAL A 16 -3.63 0.68 17.48
CA VAL A 16 -3.06 -0.66 17.65
C VAL A 16 -1.54 -0.53 17.76
N GLY A 17 -0.98 -0.94 18.86
CA GLY A 17 0.46 -0.76 19.16
C GLY A 17 0.73 0.05 20.42
N SER A 18 -0.24 0.77 20.95
CA SER A 18 -0.17 1.34 22.29
C SER A 18 -0.42 0.25 23.34
N SER A 19 0.45 -0.74 23.40
CA SER A 19 0.43 -1.74 24.47
C SER A 19 0.64 -1.12 25.85
N THR A 20 0.93 0.16 25.93
CA THR A 20 1.31 0.86 27.17
C THR A 20 0.31 1.93 27.61
N GLY A 21 -0.72 2.25 26.80
CA GLY A 21 -1.64 3.33 27.15
C GLY A 21 -0.99 4.72 27.25
N ASN A 22 0.21 4.89 26.75
CA ASN A 22 1.02 6.10 26.94
C ASN A 22 0.88 7.13 25.80
N GLY A 23 -0.22 7.09 25.04
CA GLY A 23 -0.47 8.11 24.03
C GLY A 23 0.57 8.12 22.91
N TRP A 24 1.02 6.93 22.47
CA TRP A 24 1.91 6.83 21.32
C TRP A 24 1.27 7.48 20.10
N ASN A 25 1.98 8.44 19.53
CA ASN A 25 1.55 9.16 18.33
C ASN A 25 2.54 8.86 17.20
N TYR A 26 2.06 8.22 16.15
CA TYR A 26 2.89 7.84 15.00
C TYR A 26 3.65 9.05 14.44
N ALA A 27 3.00 10.19 14.28
CA ALA A 27 3.59 11.38 13.69
C ALA A 27 4.74 11.99 14.53
N ASP A 28 4.70 11.79 15.84
CA ASP A 28 5.71 12.32 16.77
C ASP A 28 6.88 11.33 16.97
N GLU A 29 6.64 10.02 16.77
CA GLU A 29 7.59 8.97 17.10
C GLU A 29 8.36 8.44 15.88
N VAL A 30 7.75 8.47 14.69
CA VAL A 30 8.38 7.96 13.48
C VAL A 30 9.24 9.02 12.83
N VAL A 31 10.55 8.81 12.85
CA VAL A 31 11.55 9.73 12.25
C VAL A 31 11.73 9.43 10.77
N TYR A 32 11.76 8.14 10.40
CA TYR A 32 11.93 7.68 9.04
C TYR A 32 10.81 6.68 8.71
N PRO A 33 9.97 6.98 7.71
CA PRO A 33 8.95 6.04 7.26
C PRO A 33 9.57 4.84 6.57
N PHE A 34 8.80 3.76 6.44
CA PHE A 34 9.22 2.60 5.65
C PHE A 34 9.46 3.03 4.19
N GLY A 35 10.54 2.57 3.57
CA GLY A 35 10.96 2.94 2.23
C GLY A 35 11.86 4.17 2.16
N TYR A 36 11.95 4.97 3.23
CA TYR A 36 12.80 6.15 3.23
C TYR A 36 14.26 5.82 2.94
N GLY A 37 14.84 6.55 2.01
CA GLY A 37 16.25 6.43 1.65
C GLY A 37 16.84 7.74 1.17
N LEU A 38 18.17 7.80 1.14
CA LEU A 38 18.93 8.91 0.58
C LEU A 38 19.64 8.45 -0.69
N SER A 39 19.75 9.34 -1.65
CA SER A 39 20.49 9.13 -2.88
C SER A 39 21.51 10.26 -3.08
N TYR A 40 22.56 9.98 -3.86
CA TYR A 40 23.53 10.99 -4.29
C TYR A 40 23.06 11.81 -5.50
N THR A 41 21.90 11.46 -6.06
CA THR A 41 21.28 12.14 -7.21
C THR A 41 19.76 12.12 -7.05
N ASP A 42 19.06 12.95 -7.79
CA ASP A 42 17.62 13.08 -7.71
C ASP A 42 16.94 12.30 -8.84
N PHE A 43 15.77 11.74 -8.55
CA PHE A 43 14.95 11.03 -9.52
C PHE A 43 13.52 11.54 -9.51
N THR A 44 12.87 11.50 -10.67
CA THR A 44 11.42 11.62 -10.76
C THR A 44 10.83 10.27 -11.17
N GLN A 45 9.69 9.92 -10.60
CA GLN A 45 8.94 8.70 -10.88
C GLN A 45 7.54 9.08 -11.39
N THR A 46 7.19 8.60 -12.58
CA THR A 46 5.90 8.88 -13.23
C THR A 46 5.18 7.57 -13.48
N LEU A 47 4.00 7.38 -12.89
CA LEU A 47 3.13 6.24 -13.17
C LEU A 47 2.63 6.34 -14.61
N LYS A 48 2.92 5.33 -15.43
CA LYS A 48 2.49 5.25 -16.84
C LYS A 48 1.20 4.48 -17.02
N GLY A 49 0.99 3.45 -16.21
CA GLY A 49 -0.19 2.62 -16.26
C GLY A 49 -0.15 1.43 -15.31
N VAL A 50 -1.31 0.83 -15.13
CA VAL A 50 -1.47 -0.41 -14.37
C VAL A 50 -2.32 -1.37 -15.18
N THR A 51 -1.85 -2.61 -15.36
CA THR A 51 -2.57 -3.67 -16.03
C THR A 51 -2.70 -4.86 -15.10
N PHE A 52 -3.89 -5.46 -15.03
CA PHE A 52 -4.07 -6.73 -14.32
C PHE A 52 -3.81 -7.89 -15.28
N ASN A 53 -2.84 -8.74 -14.95
CA ASN A 53 -2.50 -9.94 -15.68
C ASN A 53 -3.19 -11.13 -15.00
N ALA A 54 -4.25 -11.65 -15.63
CA ALA A 54 -5.04 -12.73 -15.07
C ALA A 54 -4.33 -14.09 -15.09
N ASP A 55 -3.31 -14.27 -15.96
CA ASP A 55 -2.57 -15.52 -16.05
C ASP A 55 -1.58 -15.69 -14.89
N THR A 56 -1.06 -14.56 -14.38
CA THR A 56 -0.11 -14.54 -13.25
C THR A 56 -0.75 -14.10 -11.94
N ASP A 57 -2.01 -13.62 -11.97
CA ASP A 57 -2.72 -12.99 -10.85
C ASP A 57 -1.97 -11.79 -10.26
N ASN A 58 -1.27 -11.02 -11.12
CA ASN A 58 -0.48 -9.86 -10.74
C ASN A 58 -1.05 -8.57 -11.33
N TYR A 59 -0.88 -7.47 -10.60
CA TYR A 59 -0.93 -6.13 -11.19
C TYR A 59 0.48 -5.77 -11.67
N GLU A 60 0.59 -5.40 -12.93
CA GLU A 60 1.80 -4.91 -13.58
C GLU A 60 1.75 -3.38 -13.58
N VAL A 61 2.62 -2.74 -12.79
CA VAL A 61 2.69 -1.30 -12.62
C VAL A 61 3.86 -0.74 -13.39
N GLU A 62 3.61 -0.01 -14.47
CA GLU A 62 4.63 0.62 -15.30
C GLU A 62 4.98 2.01 -14.78
N VAL A 63 6.26 2.24 -14.49
CA VAL A 63 6.77 3.50 -13.95
C VAL A 63 7.98 3.96 -14.75
N GLU A 64 7.91 5.18 -15.29
CA GLU A 64 9.06 5.86 -15.90
C GLU A 64 9.85 6.57 -14.81
N VAL A 65 11.12 6.25 -14.71
CA VAL A 65 12.08 6.86 -13.79
C VAL A 65 13.06 7.68 -14.59
N THR A 66 13.25 8.94 -14.23
CA THR A 66 14.23 9.84 -14.85
C THR A 66 15.23 10.33 -13.80
N ASN A 67 16.53 10.20 -14.05
CA ASN A 67 17.54 10.84 -13.24
C ASN A 67 17.56 12.34 -13.55
N THR A 68 17.12 13.15 -12.60
CA THR A 68 17.03 14.61 -12.73
C THR A 68 18.17 15.35 -12.04
N GLY A 69 19.06 14.62 -11.35
CA GLY A 69 20.25 15.18 -10.74
C GLY A 69 21.49 15.12 -11.63
N ASP A 70 22.64 15.41 -11.04
CA ASP A 70 23.90 15.64 -11.75
C ASP A 70 24.85 14.43 -11.73
N VAL A 71 24.50 13.35 -11.03
CA VAL A 71 25.36 12.17 -10.85
C VAL A 71 24.63 10.92 -11.32
N ALA A 72 25.34 9.99 -11.95
CA ALA A 72 24.77 8.69 -12.31
C ALA A 72 24.36 7.90 -11.07
N GLY A 73 23.19 7.25 -11.12
CA GLY A 73 22.66 6.50 -9.99
C GLY A 73 21.57 5.52 -10.37
N LYS A 74 21.09 4.77 -9.38
CA LYS A 74 19.96 3.85 -9.49
C LYS A 74 18.85 4.29 -8.55
N SER A 75 17.61 4.14 -9.00
CA SER A 75 16.41 4.36 -8.19
C SER A 75 15.70 3.04 -7.91
N VAL A 76 15.04 2.95 -6.78
CA VAL A 76 14.07 1.90 -6.48
C VAL A 76 12.68 2.49 -6.66
N VAL A 77 11.83 1.80 -7.40
CA VAL A 77 10.40 2.08 -7.49
C VAL A 77 9.69 1.18 -6.49
N GLU A 78 9.00 1.76 -5.55
CA GLU A 78 8.16 1.03 -4.58
C GLU A 78 6.69 1.28 -4.88
N VAL A 79 5.91 0.20 -4.90
CA VAL A 79 4.44 0.26 -5.05
C VAL A 79 3.79 -0.12 -3.75
N TYR A 80 2.93 0.75 -3.27
CA TYR A 80 2.17 0.59 -2.04
C TYR A 80 0.69 0.39 -2.34
N ALA A 81 0.03 -0.44 -1.56
CA ALA A 81 -1.40 -0.65 -1.66
C ALA A 81 -2.13 -0.16 -0.42
N GLN A 82 -3.32 0.41 -0.64
CA GLN A 82 -4.35 0.57 0.37
C GLN A 82 -5.55 -0.27 -0.03
N THR A 83 -6.04 -1.08 0.90
CA THR A 83 -7.20 -1.96 0.71
C THR A 83 -8.41 -1.43 1.47
N PRO A 84 -9.66 -1.81 1.11
CA PRO A 84 -10.85 -1.36 1.80
C PRO A 84 -10.80 -1.63 3.31
N TYR A 85 -11.25 -0.65 4.10
CA TYR A 85 -11.40 -0.78 5.54
C TYR A 85 -12.64 -0.03 6.00
N GLY A 86 -13.69 -0.78 6.21
CA GLY A 86 -15.02 -0.26 6.54
C GLY A 86 -15.65 -0.95 7.75
N ASP A 87 -16.95 -0.95 7.77
CA ASP A 87 -17.72 -1.52 8.89
C ASP A 87 -17.55 -3.04 8.99
N TYR A 88 -17.40 -3.72 7.84
CA TYR A 88 -17.17 -5.17 7.83
C TYR A 88 -15.87 -5.54 8.55
N GLU A 89 -14.78 -4.88 8.22
CA GLU A 89 -13.46 -5.11 8.82
C GLU A 89 -13.50 -4.82 10.32
N LYS A 90 -14.09 -3.71 10.72
CA LYS A 90 -14.21 -3.31 12.13
C LYS A 90 -15.03 -4.33 12.94
N GLN A 91 -16.17 -4.78 12.40
CA GLN A 91 -17.05 -5.77 13.06
C GLN A 91 -16.37 -7.13 13.19
N ASN A 92 -15.58 -7.54 12.20
CA ASN A 92 -14.89 -8.82 12.21
C ASN A 92 -13.47 -8.72 12.81
N SER A 93 -13.05 -7.54 13.30
CA SER A 93 -11.73 -7.30 13.88
C SER A 93 -10.59 -7.63 12.90
N ILE A 94 -10.80 -7.30 11.62
CA ILE A 94 -9.77 -7.41 10.60
C ILE A 94 -8.95 -6.12 10.63
N GLU A 95 -7.71 -6.21 11.07
CA GLU A 95 -6.78 -5.08 11.08
C GLU A 95 -6.04 -4.99 9.75
N LYS A 96 -5.88 -3.76 9.25
CA LYS A 96 -5.15 -3.46 8.01
C LYS A 96 -4.23 -2.27 8.23
N SER A 97 -3.08 -2.29 7.59
CA SER A 97 -2.21 -1.10 7.54
C SER A 97 -2.86 0.01 6.70
N ALA A 98 -2.48 1.25 6.96
CA ALA A 98 -2.92 2.37 6.13
C ALA A 98 -2.42 2.23 4.69
N VAL A 99 -1.16 1.81 4.54
CA VAL A 99 -0.57 1.34 3.28
C VAL A 99 0.40 0.21 3.58
N GLN A 100 0.66 -0.64 2.58
CA GLN A 100 1.68 -1.68 2.64
C GLN A 100 2.41 -1.76 1.30
N VAL A 101 3.72 -2.00 1.32
CA VAL A 101 4.46 -2.28 0.08
C VAL A 101 4.00 -3.62 -0.50
N VAL A 102 3.70 -3.63 -1.80
CA VAL A 102 3.21 -4.84 -2.50
C VAL A 102 4.10 -5.25 -3.66
N GLY A 103 5.06 -4.41 -4.02
CA GLY A 103 6.08 -4.71 -5.02
C GLY A 103 7.13 -3.62 -5.07
N PHE A 104 8.29 -3.97 -5.61
CA PHE A 104 9.36 -3.02 -5.89
C PHE A 104 10.22 -3.52 -7.04
N GLU A 105 10.83 -2.58 -7.77
CA GLU A 105 11.79 -2.87 -8.84
C GLU A 105 12.88 -1.80 -8.84
N LYS A 106 14.08 -2.16 -9.30
CA LYS A 106 15.23 -1.27 -9.33
C LYS A 106 15.65 -0.97 -10.76
N THR A 107 15.94 0.29 -11.04
CA THR A 107 16.49 0.69 -12.34
C THR A 107 17.91 0.18 -12.55
N ASP A 108 18.35 0.13 -13.79
CA ASP A 108 19.75 0.18 -14.12
C ASP A 108 20.38 1.51 -13.64
N THR A 109 21.70 1.65 -13.81
CA THR A 109 22.36 2.94 -13.58
C THR A 109 21.89 3.91 -14.67
N LEU A 110 21.30 5.03 -14.25
CA LEU A 110 20.85 6.10 -15.13
C LEU A 110 21.83 7.26 -15.06
N GLU A 111 22.35 7.68 -16.20
CA GLU A 111 23.11 8.91 -16.31
C GLU A 111 22.21 10.14 -16.12
N PRO A 112 22.77 11.33 -15.77
CA PRO A 112 21.98 12.56 -15.70
C PRO A 112 21.11 12.79 -16.95
N GLY A 113 19.81 13.00 -16.74
CA GLY A 113 18.81 13.16 -17.79
C GLY A 113 18.34 11.88 -18.48
N GLN A 114 18.87 10.73 -18.13
CA GLN A 114 18.44 9.45 -18.67
C GLN A 114 17.19 8.95 -17.99
N SER A 115 16.30 8.29 -18.77
CA SER A 115 15.07 7.66 -18.27
C SER A 115 15.05 6.17 -18.58
N GLN A 116 14.35 5.41 -17.73
CA GLN A 116 14.03 4.00 -17.93
C GLN A 116 12.62 3.74 -17.44
N THR A 117 11.85 2.95 -18.19
CA THR A 117 10.59 2.40 -17.69
C THR A 117 10.86 1.05 -17.03
N VAL A 118 10.38 0.86 -15.83
CA VAL A 118 10.39 -0.41 -15.11
C VAL A 118 8.95 -0.88 -14.90
N THR A 119 8.75 -2.19 -14.86
CA THR A 119 7.45 -2.81 -14.53
C THR A 119 7.60 -3.48 -13.18
N VAL A 120 6.79 -3.03 -12.21
CA VAL A 120 6.71 -3.64 -10.88
C VAL A 120 5.56 -4.63 -10.87
N GLU A 121 5.87 -5.89 -10.59
CA GLU A 121 4.86 -6.93 -10.40
C GLU A 121 4.36 -6.93 -8.96
N CYS A 122 3.05 -6.76 -8.78
CA CYS A 122 2.38 -6.72 -7.49
C CYS A 122 1.40 -7.88 -7.40
N GLU A 123 1.71 -8.89 -6.59
CA GLU A 123 0.83 -10.05 -6.41
C GLU A 123 -0.51 -9.62 -5.82
N ARG A 124 -1.62 -9.93 -6.48
CA ARG A 124 -2.97 -9.63 -5.97
C ARG A 124 -3.24 -10.29 -4.62
N TYR A 125 -2.62 -11.43 -4.34
CA TYR A 125 -2.69 -12.08 -3.04
C TYR A 125 -2.26 -11.17 -1.88
N MET A 126 -1.32 -10.26 -2.09
CA MET A 126 -0.88 -9.30 -1.07
C MET A 126 -1.98 -8.31 -0.65
N LEU A 127 -3.06 -8.22 -1.43
CA LEU A 127 -4.23 -7.39 -1.12
C LEU A 127 -5.27 -8.12 -0.27
N ALA A 128 -5.14 -9.44 -0.10
CA ALA A 128 -6.04 -10.25 0.69
C ALA A 128 -5.83 -10.03 2.18
N SER A 129 -6.90 -10.20 2.95
CA SER A 129 -6.90 -10.18 4.41
C SER A 129 -7.44 -11.49 4.96
N TYR A 130 -6.89 -11.96 6.07
CA TYR A 130 -7.44 -13.12 6.75
C TYR A 130 -8.62 -12.69 7.66
N ASP A 131 -9.79 -13.23 7.40
CA ASP A 131 -11.00 -13.01 8.20
C ASP A 131 -11.24 -14.20 9.12
N ALA A 132 -10.81 -14.08 10.36
CA ALA A 132 -10.92 -15.16 11.35
C ALA A 132 -12.37 -15.37 11.87
N LYS A 133 -13.24 -14.37 11.75
CA LYS A 133 -14.59 -14.41 12.37
C LYS A 133 -15.71 -14.67 11.36
N GLY A 134 -15.68 -13.97 10.24
CA GLY A 134 -16.71 -14.05 9.21
C GLY A 134 -16.48 -15.20 8.24
N ALA A 135 -15.62 -15.01 7.28
CA ALA A 135 -15.34 -15.98 6.21
C ALA A 135 -14.47 -17.16 6.65
N LYS A 136 -13.72 -17.02 7.75
CA LYS A 136 -12.76 -18.00 8.29
C LYS A 136 -11.68 -18.41 7.28
N GLY A 137 -11.24 -17.45 6.46
CA GLY A 137 -10.28 -17.63 5.40
C GLY A 137 -9.82 -16.31 4.84
N TYR A 138 -9.04 -16.36 3.77
CA TYR A 138 -8.61 -15.15 3.06
C TYR A 138 -9.77 -14.56 2.25
N ILE A 139 -9.87 -13.25 2.29
CA ILE A 139 -10.86 -12.48 1.54
C ILE A 139 -10.19 -11.34 0.76
N LEU A 140 -10.79 -10.98 -0.36
CA LEU A 140 -10.63 -9.66 -0.95
C LEU A 140 -11.89 -8.88 -0.64
N SER A 141 -11.77 -7.84 0.17
CA SER A 141 -12.90 -7.05 0.65
C SER A 141 -13.59 -6.30 -0.47
N ALA A 142 -14.89 -6.09 -0.37
CA ALA A 142 -15.59 -5.13 -1.23
C ALA A 142 -15.16 -3.70 -0.89
N GLY A 143 -15.09 -2.84 -1.91
CA GLY A 143 -14.73 -1.42 -1.76
C GLY A 143 -13.59 -0.98 -2.66
N ASP A 144 -13.04 0.19 -2.36
CA ASP A 144 -12.03 0.84 -3.18
C ASP A 144 -10.62 0.40 -2.79
N TYR A 145 -9.86 0.00 -3.80
CA TYR A 145 -8.45 -0.34 -3.74
C TYR A 145 -7.62 0.74 -4.41
N TYR A 146 -6.43 0.94 -3.89
CA TYR A 146 -5.48 1.92 -4.41
C TYR A 146 -4.10 1.29 -4.50
N LEU A 147 -3.40 1.51 -5.63
CA LEU A 147 -1.97 1.30 -5.79
C LEU A 147 -1.32 2.65 -5.99
N SER A 148 -0.29 2.95 -5.23
CA SER A 148 0.45 4.21 -5.32
C SER A 148 1.93 3.95 -5.49
N VAL A 149 2.55 4.67 -6.40
CA VAL A 149 4.00 4.81 -6.44
C VAL A 149 4.39 5.88 -5.43
N GLY A 150 5.38 5.60 -4.59
CA GLY A 150 5.85 6.54 -3.58
C GLY A 150 7.33 6.33 -3.26
N ASP A 151 7.99 7.40 -2.84
CA ASP A 151 9.39 7.36 -2.42
C ASP A 151 9.54 6.72 -1.03
N ASP A 152 8.44 6.68 -0.29
CA ASP A 152 8.28 5.99 0.98
C ASP A 152 6.79 5.79 1.30
N SER A 153 6.48 5.14 2.43
CA SER A 153 5.10 4.85 2.83
C SER A 153 4.28 6.10 3.14
N HIS A 154 4.89 7.20 3.58
CA HIS A 154 4.19 8.46 3.83
C HIS A 154 3.84 9.17 2.52
N ASP A 155 4.79 9.22 1.57
CA ASP A 155 4.53 9.79 0.24
C ASP A 155 3.40 9.00 -0.46
N ALA A 156 3.49 7.68 -0.45
CA ALA A 156 2.45 6.82 -1.03
C ALA A 156 1.07 7.05 -0.40
N LEU A 157 0.99 7.19 0.93
CA LEU A 157 -0.27 7.47 1.60
C LEU A 157 -0.79 8.87 1.26
N ASN A 158 0.06 9.89 1.23
CA ASN A 158 -0.34 11.24 0.84
C ASN A 158 -0.86 11.27 -0.60
N ASN A 159 -0.24 10.52 -1.52
CA ASN A 159 -0.70 10.38 -2.90
C ASN A 159 -2.13 9.77 -2.94
N ILE A 160 -2.38 8.70 -2.17
CA ILE A 160 -3.70 8.09 -2.05
C ILE A 160 -4.72 9.06 -1.44
N LEU A 161 -4.37 9.80 -0.40
CA LEU A 161 -5.25 10.79 0.20
C LEU A 161 -5.60 11.90 -0.79
N ALA A 162 -4.63 12.38 -1.58
CA ALA A 162 -4.87 13.33 -2.65
C ALA A 162 -5.83 12.77 -3.72
N ALA A 163 -5.67 11.50 -4.12
CA ALA A 163 -6.60 10.82 -5.04
C ALA A 163 -8.02 10.69 -4.47
N LYS A 164 -8.17 10.63 -3.15
CA LYS A 164 -9.46 10.68 -2.45
C LYS A 164 -10.03 12.09 -2.27
N GLY A 165 -9.32 13.11 -2.73
CA GLY A 165 -9.75 14.52 -2.68
C GLY A 165 -9.39 15.25 -1.38
N TYR A 166 -8.51 14.71 -0.54
CA TYR A 166 -7.96 15.43 0.61
C TYR A 166 -6.85 16.38 0.19
N THR A 167 -6.63 17.39 0.99
CA THR A 167 -5.56 18.40 0.81
C THR A 167 -5.00 18.84 2.16
N THR A 168 -3.91 19.58 2.16
CA THR A 168 -3.37 20.20 3.38
C THR A 168 -4.34 21.17 4.07
N ALA A 169 -5.31 21.71 3.31
CA ALA A 169 -6.36 22.56 3.89
C ALA A 169 -7.40 21.80 4.72
N ASN A 170 -7.53 20.49 4.53
CA ASN A 170 -8.49 19.65 5.27
C ASN A 170 -7.82 18.50 6.06
N GLY A 171 -6.62 18.73 6.55
CA GLY A 171 -5.98 17.92 7.57
C GLY A 171 -4.77 17.09 7.14
N MET A 172 -4.39 17.07 5.85
CA MET A 172 -3.14 16.44 5.42
C MET A 172 -1.93 17.27 5.92
N THR A 173 -0.87 16.59 6.32
CA THR A 173 0.37 17.22 6.78
C THR A 173 1.33 17.54 5.65
N ALA A 174 1.16 16.94 4.48
CA ALA A 174 1.92 17.17 3.27
C ALA A 174 1.03 17.02 2.04
N ASP A 175 1.40 17.68 0.95
CA ASP A 175 0.75 17.50 -0.34
C ASP A 175 1.06 16.10 -0.88
N GLY A 176 0.10 15.55 -1.62
CA GLY A 176 0.24 14.30 -2.36
C GLY A 176 -0.03 14.50 -3.85
N ASP A 177 0.41 13.55 -4.66
CA ASP A 177 0.22 13.54 -6.11
C ASP A 177 -0.75 12.43 -6.52
N ALA A 178 -2.00 12.80 -6.82
CA ALA A 178 -3.02 11.86 -7.29
C ALA A 178 -2.66 11.19 -8.63
N ALA A 179 -1.75 11.77 -9.44
CA ALA A 179 -1.31 11.16 -10.70
C ALA A 179 -0.42 9.93 -10.50
N LYS A 180 0.13 9.75 -9.30
CA LYS A 180 0.89 8.56 -8.90
C LYS A 180 0.01 7.40 -8.40
N VAL A 181 -1.33 7.51 -8.53
CA VAL A 181 -2.27 6.55 -7.95
C VAL A 181 -3.15 5.92 -9.02
N TYR A 182 -3.26 4.61 -8.97
CA TYR A 182 -4.26 3.82 -9.67
C TYR A 182 -5.31 3.31 -8.67
N SER A 183 -6.59 3.38 -9.00
CA SER A 183 -7.66 2.91 -8.14
C SER A 183 -8.73 2.13 -8.91
N TRP A 184 -9.34 1.18 -8.22
CA TRP A 184 -10.51 0.45 -8.73
C TRP A 184 -11.46 0.12 -7.59
N ASN A 185 -12.69 -0.18 -7.92
CA ASN A 185 -13.70 -0.65 -6.98
C ASN A 185 -13.97 -2.14 -7.19
N GLN A 186 -13.94 -2.92 -6.11
CA GLN A 186 -14.43 -4.29 -6.07
C GLN A 186 -15.84 -4.27 -5.49
N ALA A 187 -16.83 -4.56 -6.34
CA ALA A 187 -18.24 -4.41 -5.98
C ALA A 187 -18.69 -5.39 -4.87
N GLU A 188 -18.13 -6.60 -4.87
CA GLU A 188 -18.49 -7.67 -3.95
C GLU A 188 -17.27 -8.26 -3.24
N GLN A 189 -17.46 -8.71 -2.01
CA GLN A 189 -16.43 -9.43 -1.28
C GLN A 189 -16.17 -10.79 -1.94
N ASP A 190 -14.91 -11.09 -2.21
CA ASP A 190 -14.47 -12.38 -2.73
C ASP A 190 -13.88 -13.22 -1.59
N THR A 191 -14.49 -14.37 -1.34
CA THR A 191 -14.09 -15.36 -0.32
C THR A 191 -13.59 -16.66 -0.96
N THR A 192 -13.42 -16.68 -2.28
CA THR A 192 -13.20 -17.90 -3.06
C THR A 192 -11.84 -17.95 -3.74
N THR A 193 -11.34 -16.83 -4.25
CA THR A 193 -10.08 -16.78 -5.02
C THR A 193 -8.90 -17.32 -4.21
N TYR A 194 -8.80 -16.99 -2.93
CA TYR A 194 -7.70 -17.44 -2.06
C TYR A 194 -8.15 -18.39 -0.96
N LYS A 195 -9.19 -19.20 -1.28
CA LYS A 195 -9.71 -20.21 -0.37
C LYS A 195 -8.73 -21.35 -0.13
N MET A 196 -7.93 -21.68 -1.14
CA MET A 196 -6.96 -22.78 -1.06
C MET A 196 -5.59 -22.29 -0.63
N SER A 197 -4.82 -23.14 0.01
CA SER A 197 -3.45 -22.86 0.41
C SER A 197 -2.55 -22.64 -0.81
N ARG A 198 -1.70 -21.61 -0.75
CA ARG A 198 -0.68 -21.37 -1.80
C ARG A 198 0.41 -22.44 -1.83
N ALA A 199 0.61 -23.16 -0.74
CA ALA A 199 1.61 -24.23 -0.67
C ALA A 199 1.07 -25.56 -1.22
N ASP A 200 -0.26 -25.77 -1.14
CA ASP A 200 -0.95 -26.97 -1.62
C ASP A 200 -2.38 -26.61 -1.98
N ASP A 201 -2.66 -26.53 -3.26
CA ASP A 201 -3.96 -26.13 -3.82
C ASP A 201 -5.09 -27.14 -3.57
N THR A 202 -4.80 -28.29 -2.97
CA THR A 202 -5.81 -29.27 -2.52
C THR A 202 -6.24 -29.05 -1.07
N VAL A 203 -5.54 -28.18 -0.32
CA VAL A 203 -5.81 -27.89 1.10
C VAL A 203 -6.52 -26.55 1.24
N GLU A 204 -7.75 -26.58 1.78
CA GLU A 204 -8.48 -25.37 2.10
C GLU A 204 -7.88 -24.66 3.32
N VAL A 205 -7.70 -23.35 3.22
CA VAL A 205 -7.29 -22.51 4.36
C VAL A 205 -8.47 -22.38 5.32
N THR A 206 -8.29 -22.88 6.55
CA THR A 206 -9.30 -22.82 7.61
C THR A 206 -8.70 -22.24 8.89
N ASN A 207 -9.57 -21.74 9.77
CA ASN A 207 -9.13 -21.26 11.08
C ASN A 207 -8.76 -22.44 11.99
N GLN A 208 -7.49 -22.68 12.17
CA GLN A 208 -6.97 -23.77 13.01
C GLN A 208 -7.18 -23.53 14.51
N PHE A 209 -7.55 -22.32 14.90
CA PHE A 209 -7.68 -21.90 16.31
C PHE A 209 -9.13 -21.81 16.80
N ASP A 210 -10.11 -22.16 15.97
CA ASP A 210 -11.53 -22.09 16.34
C ASP A 210 -11.89 -22.92 17.59
N ASN A 211 -11.09 -23.93 17.91
CA ASN A 211 -11.29 -24.83 19.05
C ASN A 211 -10.15 -24.80 20.07
N ALA A 212 -9.27 -23.81 19.99
CA ALA A 212 -8.15 -23.66 20.90
C ALA A 212 -8.52 -22.87 22.17
#